data_b01a90f5e7c764abef69b6ec602516c6
#
_entry.id   b01a90f5e7c764abef69b6ec602516c6
#
_cell.length_a   1.000
_cell.length_b   1.000
_cell.length_c   1.000
_cell.angle_alpha   90.00
_cell.angle_beta   90.00
_cell.angle_gamma   90.00
#
_symmetry.space_group_name_H-M   'P 1'
#
loop_
_entity.id
_entity.type
_entity.pdbx_description
1 polymer ?
#
loop_
_entity_poly.entity_id
_entity_poly.type
_entity_poly.pdbx_seq_one_letter_code
_entity_poly.pdbx_strand_id
1 'polypeptide(L)'
;MDIPTTLKHKPVIVSRDYDRIDGREINSEAKGLSVGLAQWNERGRVDASVKMWRHTGEKWSRQSEELPPHRVLDLAILLCRTISHFREAYRYPKLYDENNPVIDTIALQGGGMDVSVCTDNPMLDTDIQLLRDALERDGEILGERLRRLADALKEMGY
;
A
#
# COMPACT_ATOMS: atom_id res chain seq x y z
N MET A 1 -13.40 14.78 11.56
CA MET A 1 -14.46 13.76 11.82
C MET A 1 -13.91 12.69 12.73
N ASP A 2 -14.66 12.30 13.77
CA ASP A 2 -14.16 11.34 14.75
C ASP A 2 -14.24 9.89 14.23
N ILE A 3 -13.14 9.16 14.43
CA ILE A 3 -13.06 7.75 14.07
C ILE A 3 -13.89 6.92 15.05
N PRO A 4 -14.75 5.99 14.57
CA PRO A 4 -15.57 5.18 15.45
C PRO A 4 -14.75 4.27 16.36
N THR A 5 -15.09 4.25 17.65
CA THR A 5 -14.47 3.38 18.66
C THR A 5 -15.35 2.20 19.06
N THR A 6 -16.58 2.16 18.59
CA THR A 6 -17.59 1.14 18.95
C THR A 6 -17.67 -0.03 17.99
N LEU A 7 -16.97 0.05 16.86
CA LEU A 7 -16.92 -1.02 15.86
C LEU A 7 -15.95 -2.14 16.27
N LYS A 8 -15.92 -3.22 15.50
CA LYS A 8 -15.09 -4.42 15.81
C LYS A 8 -13.60 -4.10 15.85
N HIS A 9 -13.07 -3.33 14.89
CA HIS A 9 -11.71 -2.80 15.02
C HIS A 9 -11.67 -1.77 16.15
N LYS A 10 -10.71 -1.89 17.05
CA LYS A 10 -10.52 -0.96 18.17
C LYS A 10 -9.31 -0.08 17.90
N PRO A 11 -9.49 1.16 17.44
CA PRO A 11 -8.38 2.06 17.18
C PRO A 11 -7.67 2.43 18.49
N VAL A 12 -6.35 2.37 18.47
CA VAL A 12 -5.47 2.79 19.59
C VAL A 12 -4.70 4.04 19.22
N ILE A 13 -4.09 4.05 18.06
CA ILE A 13 -3.39 5.20 17.48
C ILE A 13 -4.15 5.62 16.22
N VAL A 14 -4.35 6.92 16.03
CA VAL A 14 -5.18 7.44 14.93
C VAL A 14 -4.52 8.63 14.24
N SER A 15 -4.79 8.76 12.95
CA SER A 15 -4.62 9.99 12.18
C SER A 15 -6.00 10.41 11.67
N ARG A 16 -6.49 11.56 12.13
CA ARG A 16 -7.78 12.12 11.73
C ARG A 16 -7.62 13.07 10.56
N ASP A 17 -8.73 13.35 9.87
CA ASP A 17 -8.77 14.29 8.75
C ASP A 17 -7.75 13.95 7.63
N TYR A 18 -7.58 12.64 7.41
CA TYR A 18 -6.64 12.12 6.42
C TYR A 18 -6.98 12.57 4.98
N ASP A 19 -8.26 12.82 4.71
CA ASP A 19 -8.75 13.35 3.43
C ASP A 19 -8.08 14.66 2.99
N ARG A 20 -7.51 15.42 3.92
CA ARG A 20 -6.75 16.64 3.62
C ARG A 20 -5.40 16.38 2.96
N ILE A 21 -4.85 15.18 3.17
CA ILE A 21 -3.50 14.80 2.72
C ILE A 21 -3.49 13.54 1.85
N ASP A 22 -4.65 12.98 1.54
CA ASP A 22 -4.76 11.77 0.70
C ASP A 22 -4.19 11.98 -0.71
N GLY A 23 -4.20 13.21 -1.21
CA GLY A 23 -3.51 13.58 -2.44
C GLY A 23 -4.24 13.22 -3.73
N ARG A 24 -5.38 12.55 -3.65
CA ARG A 24 -6.15 12.16 -4.85
C ARG A 24 -7.24 13.12 -5.23
N GLU A 25 -8.04 13.56 -4.26
CA GLU A 25 -9.20 14.41 -4.52
C GLU A 25 -9.47 15.34 -3.34
N ILE A 26 -10.01 16.50 -3.65
CA ILE A 26 -10.63 17.34 -2.63
C ILE A 26 -11.87 16.58 -2.13
N ASN A 27 -11.96 16.31 -0.83
CA ASN A 27 -13.00 15.54 -0.17
C ASN A 27 -12.96 14.01 -0.42
N SER A 28 -11.76 13.44 -0.43
CA SER A 28 -11.60 11.99 -0.41
C SER A 28 -12.50 11.32 0.65
N GLU A 29 -13.05 10.16 0.33
CA GLU A 29 -13.81 9.36 1.29
C GLU A 29 -12.93 8.75 2.40
N ALA A 30 -11.61 8.69 2.21
CA ALA A 30 -10.63 8.23 3.21
C ALA A 30 -10.45 9.31 4.28
N LYS A 31 -11.18 9.20 5.39
CA LYS A 31 -11.24 10.22 6.44
C LYS A 31 -10.25 10.04 7.57
N GLY A 32 -9.71 8.83 7.74
CA GLY A 32 -8.78 8.57 8.82
C GLY A 32 -8.00 7.28 8.65
N LEU A 33 -6.89 7.20 9.39
CA LEU A 33 -6.08 6.00 9.53
C LEU A 33 -6.01 5.60 10.99
N SER A 34 -5.85 4.32 11.27
CA SER A 34 -5.61 3.85 12.63
C SER A 34 -4.73 2.62 12.69
N VAL A 35 -4.06 2.47 13.81
CA VAL A 35 -3.45 1.21 14.25
C VAL A 35 -4.17 0.81 15.54
N GLY A 36 -4.54 -0.45 15.65
CA GLY A 36 -5.29 -0.92 16.81
C GLY A 36 -5.50 -2.42 16.83
N LEU A 37 -6.55 -2.84 17.53
CA LEU A 37 -6.90 -4.25 17.66
C LEU A 37 -7.78 -4.69 16.48
N ALA A 38 -7.42 -5.81 15.88
CA ALA A 38 -8.04 -6.30 14.65
C ALA A 38 -9.50 -6.70 14.85
N GLN A 39 -10.33 -6.45 13.84
CA GLN A 39 -11.74 -6.84 13.84
C GLN A 39 -11.98 -8.35 13.84
N TRP A 40 -10.97 -9.13 13.42
CA TRP A 40 -11.03 -10.60 13.40
C TRP A 40 -10.59 -11.26 14.70
N ASN A 41 -10.26 -10.46 15.74
CA ASN A 41 -9.85 -11.01 17.02
C ASN A 41 -10.98 -11.84 17.65
N GLU A 42 -10.61 -13.05 18.07
CA GLU A 42 -11.45 -13.98 18.80
C GLU A 42 -10.75 -14.37 20.11
N ARG A 43 -11.40 -15.27 20.88
CA ARG A 43 -10.84 -15.75 22.14
C ARG A 43 -9.47 -16.41 21.95
N GLY A 44 -8.48 -15.98 22.70
CA GLY A 44 -7.16 -16.62 22.83
C GLY A 44 -6.04 -15.95 22.06
N ARG A 45 -6.29 -15.21 20.99
CA ARG A 45 -5.26 -14.46 20.26
C ARG A 45 -5.73 -13.04 19.93
N VAL A 46 -4.88 -12.09 20.22
CA VAL A 46 -5.11 -10.68 19.90
C VAL A 46 -4.11 -10.25 18.84
N ASP A 47 -4.62 -9.95 17.65
CA ASP A 47 -3.84 -9.42 16.54
C ASP A 47 -3.97 -7.89 16.48
N ALA A 48 -2.89 -7.23 16.05
CA ALA A 48 -2.93 -5.84 15.64
C ALA A 48 -3.37 -5.73 14.18
N SER A 49 -3.92 -4.58 13.82
CA SER A 49 -4.22 -4.24 12.43
C SER A 49 -4.01 -2.77 12.13
N VAL A 50 -3.82 -2.49 10.86
CA VAL A 50 -3.79 -1.14 10.31
C VAL A 50 -5.05 -0.96 9.47
N LYS A 51 -5.74 0.16 9.63
CA LYS A 51 -7.03 0.39 8.98
C LYS A 51 -7.14 1.77 8.38
N MET A 52 -7.66 1.82 7.17
CA MET A 52 -8.15 3.04 6.53
C MET A 52 -9.66 3.14 6.75
N TRP A 53 -10.10 4.30 7.21
CA TRP A 53 -11.50 4.59 7.50
C TRP A 53 -12.13 5.41 6.38
N ARG A 54 -13.17 4.88 5.77
CA ARG A 54 -13.91 5.51 4.67
C ARG A 54 -15.30 5.94 5.13
N HIS A 55 -15.68 7.16 4.74
CA HIS A 55 -17.00 7.73 5.04
C HIS A 55 -17.69 8.16 3.74
N THR A 56 -18.90 7.70 3.52
CA THR A 56 -19.64 7.92 2.26
C THR A 56 -20.31 9.30 2.17
N GLY A 57 -20.14 10.15 3.19
CA GLY A 57 -20.92 11.39 3.37
C GLY A 57 -22.07 11.22 4.35
N GLU A 58 -22.64 10.02 4.39
CA GLU A 58 -23.77 9.70 5.29
C GLU A 58 -23.37 8.80 6.46
N LYS A 59 -22.49 7.83 6.19
CA LYS A 59 -22.08 6.81 7.17
C LYS A 59 -20.66 6.32 6.94
N TRP A 60 -20.06 5.75 7.99
CA TRP A 60 -18.83 5.01 7.89
C TRP A 60 -19.02 3.75 7.04
N SER A 61 -18.14 3.56 6.06
CA SER A 61 -18.18 2.38 5.18
C SER A 61 -17.84 1.12 5.96
N ARG A 62 -18.58 0.03 5.70
CA ARG A 62 -18.23 -1.31 6.17
C ARG A 62 -17.09 -1.92 5.36
N GLN A 63 -16.87 -1.44 4.13
CA GLN A 63 -15.80 -1.83 3.24
C GLN A 63 -14.62 -0.89 3.45
N SER A 64 -13.87 -1.10 4.50
CA SER A 64 -12.63 -0.37 4.76
C SER A 64 -11.46 -1.35 4.80
N GLU A 65 -10.33 -0.89 4.33
CA GLU A 65 -9.10 -1.67 4.28
C GLU A 65 -8.53 -1.82 5.67
N GLU A 66 -8.44 -3.06 6.13
CA GLU A 66 -7.82 -3.43 7.40
C GLU A 66 -6.87 -4.60 7.16
N LEU A 67 -5.60 -4.42 7.51
CA LEU A 67 -4.53 -5.36 7.21
C LEU A 67 -3.68 -5.63 8.45
N PRO A 68 -3.15 -6.86 8.61
CA PRO A 68 -2.04 -7.10 9.52
C PRO A 68 -0.85 -6.21 9.18
N PRO A 69 -0.07 -5.73 10.19
CA PRO A 69 1.05 -4.82 9.94
C PRO A 69 2.08 -5.34 8.93
N HIS A 70 2.41 -6.62 8.98
CA HIS A 70 3.38 -7.21 8.05
C HIS A 70 2.92 -7.14 6.59
N ARG A 71 1.62 -7.26 6.31
CA ARG A 71 1.08 -7.14 4.94
C ARG A 71 1.19 -5.73 4.39
N VAL A 72 1.05 -4.73 5.24
CA VAL A 72 1.28 -3.33 4.86
C VAL A 72 2.72 -3.14 4.42
N LEU A 73 3.67 -3.72 5.15
CA LEU A 73 5.09 -3.66 4.81
C LEU A 73 5.41 -4.44 3.53
N ASP A 74 4.84 -5.62 3.35
CA ASP A 74 5.01 -6.42 2.13
C ASP A 74 4.47 -5.69 0.90
N LEU A 75 3.32 -5.02 1.01
CA LEU A 75 2.77 -4.18 -0.05
C LEU A 75 3.68 -2.98 -0.35
N ALA A 76 4.26 -2.37 0.67
CA ALA A 76 5.21 -1.27 0.50
C ALA A 76 6.48 -1.74 -0.22
N ILE A 77 7.01 -2.91 0.13
CA ILE A 77 8.14 -3.54 -0.55
C ILE A 77 7.81 -3.81 -2.02
N LEU A 78 6.65 -4.41 -2.29
CA LEU A 78 6.18 -4.67 -3.64
C LEU A 78 6.09 -3.38 -4.47
N LEU A 79 5.50 -2.33 -3.91
CA LEU A 79 5.40 -1.02 -4.56
C LEU A 79 6.78 -0.42 -4.85
N CYS A 80 7.70 -0.47 -3.90
CA CYS A 80 9.07 0.03 -4.07
C CYS A 80 9.81 -0.72 -5.18
N ARG A 81 9.68 -2.04 -5.25
CA ARG A 81 10.29 -2.85 -6.31
C ARG A 81 9.68 -2.57 -7.68
N THR A 82 8.39 -2.31 -7.74
CA THR A 82 7.69 -1.90 -8.96
C THR A 82 8.21 -0.55 -9.48
N ILE A 83 8.30 0.45 -8.62
CA ILE A 83 8.81 1.77 -8.99
C ILE A 83 10.28 1.68 -9.44
N SER A 84 11.10 0.92 -8.73
CA SER A 84 12.50 0.68 -9.07
C SER A 84 12.65 0.00 -10.43
N HIS A 85 11.80 -0.99 -10.73
CA HIS A 85 11.79 -1.66 -12.02
C HIS A 85 11.56 -0.66 -13.17
N PHE A 86 10.56 0.19 -13.07
CA PHE A 86 10.24 1.14 -14.14
C PHE A 86 11.30 2.22 -14.37
N ARG A 87 12.17 2.49 -13.41
CA ARG A 87 13.32 3.40 -13.61
C ARG A 87 14.31 2.86 -14.65
N GLU A 88 14.37 1.54 -14.81
CA GLU A 88 15.31 0.85 -15.71
C GLU A 88 14.61 0.10 -16.85
N ALA A 89 13.29 0.00 -16.86
CA ALA A 89 12.51 -0.80 -17.78
C ALA A 89 12.58 -0.31 -19.24
N TYR A 90 12.99 0.95 -19.46
CA TYR A 90 13.16 1.54 -20.81
C TYR A 90 14.12 0.74 -21.71
N ARG A 91 15.04 -0.05 -21.14
CA ARG A 91 15.96 -0.91 -21.89
C ARG A 91 15.29 -2.14 -22.50
N TYR A 92 14.04 -2.44 -22.13
CA TYR A 92 13.27 -3.52 -22.72
C TYR A 92 12.15 -2.96 -23.60
N PRO A 93 11.97 -3.49 -24.84
CA PRO A 93 10.92 -2.99 -25.75
C PRO A 93 9.51 -2.98 -25.16
N LYS A 94 9.19 -3.99 -24.33
CA LYS A 94 7.88 -4.15 -23.68
C LYS A 94 7.87 -3.75 -22.20
N LEU A 95 8.88 -3.02 -21.75
CA LEU A 95 9.07 -2.60 -20.36
C LEU A 95 9.35 -3.75 -19.37
N TYR A 96 9.68 -4.92 -19.87
CA TYR A 96 10.17 -6.05 -19.07
C TYR A 96 10.95 -7.04 -19.91
N ASP A 97 11.75 -7.90 -19.26
CA ASP A 97 12.48 -8.98 -19.91
C ASP A 97 11.54 -10.18 -20.10
N GLU A 98 11.15 -10.45 -21.36
CA GLU A 98 10.27 -11.59 -21.69
C GLU A 98 10.89 -12.94 -21.36
N ASN A 99 12.23 -13.04 -21.35
CA ASN A 99 12.95 -14.27 -21.01
C ASN A 99 13.09 -14.47 -19.50
N ASN A 100 12.98 -13.40 -18.71
CA ASN A 100 13.06 -13.44 -17.27
C ASN A 100 12.07 -12.45 -16.64
N PRO A 101 10.79 -12.83 -16.49
CA PRO A 101 9.77 -11.94 -15.94
C PRO A 101 9.90 -11.69 -14.43
N VAL A 102 10.75 -12.45 -13.72
CA VAL A 102 11.02 -12.22 -12.30
C VAL A 102 11.88 -10.97 -12.15
N ILE A 103 11.35 -9.97 -11.45
CA ILE A 103 12.04 -8.71 -11.18
C ILE A 103 12.99 -8.88 -9.99
N ASP A 104 12.53 -9.53 -8.93
CA ASP A 104 13.30 -9.74 -7.71
C ASP A 104 12.70 -10.90 -6.90
N THR A 105 13.52 -11.48 -6.03
CA THR A 105 13.08 -12.42 -5.00
C THR A 105 13.60 -11.92 -3.65
N ILE A 106 12.69 -11.55 -2.76
CA ILE A 106 13.02 -10.95 -1.48
C ILE A 106 12.99 -12.03 -0.42
N ALA A 107 14.13 -12.27 0.22
CA ALA A 107 14.22 -13.24 1.32
C ALA A 107 13.47 -12.70 2.54
N LEU A 108 12.49 -13.46 2.99
CA LEU A 108 11.73 -13.19 4.20
C LEU A 108 11.74 -14.40 5.10
N GLN A 109 11.34 -14.22 6.36
CA GLN A 109 11.17 -15.34 7.28
C GLN A 109 10.11 -16.31 6.73
N GLY A 110 10.50 -17.56 6.51
CA GLY A 110 9.64 -18.61 5.99
C GLY A 110 9.69 -18.82 4.48
N GLY A 111 10.47 -18.02 3.72
CA GLY A 111 10.62 -18.22 2.28
C GLY A 111 11.07 -16.99 1.51
N GLY A 112 10.78 -16.96 0.22
CA GLY A 112 11.04 -15.83 -0.66
C GLY A 112 9.72 -15.22 -1.15
N MET A 113 9.65 -13.91 -1.20
CA MET A 113 8.58 -13.18 -1.87
C MET A 113 9.01 -12.83 -3.29
N ASP A 114 8.43 -13.48 -4.28
CA ASP A 114 8.71 -13.19 -5.67
C ASP A 114 7.97 -11.94 -6.14
N VAL A 115 8.70 -11.07 -6.80
CA VAL A 115 8.16 -9.91 -7.51
C VAL A 115 8.38 -10.16 -8.99
N SER A 116 7.30 -10.31 -9.73
CA SER A 116 7.37 -10.66 -11.14
C SER A 116 6.31 -9.95 -11.97
N VAL A 117 6.61 -9.82 -13.27
CA VAL A 117 5.62 -9.31 -14.22
C VAL A 117 4.54 -10.38 -14.43
N CYS A 118 3.28 -9.97 -14.41
CA CYS A 118 2.13 -10.86 -14.56
C CYS A 118 1.94 -11.23 -16.04
N THR A 119 2.70 -12.21 -16.50
CA THR A 119 2.66 -12.68 -17.91
C THR A 119 1.36 -13.38 -18.27
N ASP A 120 0.56 -13.78 -17.30
CA ASP A 120 -0.79 -14.34 -17.49
C ASP A 120 -1.85 -13.30 -17.83
N ASN A 121 -1.55 -12.01 -17.66
CA ASN A 121 -2.46 -10.95 -18.03
C ASN A 121 -2.52 -10.81 -19.57
N PRO A 122 -3.65 -11.12 -20.21
CA PRO A 122 -3.76 -11.04 -21.67
C PRO A 122 -3.64 -9.62 -22.23
N MET A 123 -3.82 -8.59 -21.38
CA MET A 123 -3.70 -7.18 -21.74
C MET A 123 -2.39 -6.55 -21.25
N LEU A 124 -1.41 -7.37 -20.90
CA LEU A 124 -0.16 -6.92 -20.28
C LEU A 124 0.55 -5.81 -21.04
N ASP A 125 0.65 -5.92 -22.36
CA ASP A 125 1.39 -4.97 -23.19
C ASP A 125 0.79 -3.55 -23.11
N THR A 126 -0.53 -3.44 -22.92
CA THR A 126 -1.21 -2.17 -22.72
C THR A 126 -1.17 -1.74 -21.26
N ASP A 127 -1.48 -2.65 -20.36
CA ASP A 127 -1.62 -2.37 -18.94
C ASP A 127 -0.30 -1.96 -18.29
N ILE A 128 0.82 -2.56 -18.71
CA ILE A 128 2.14 -2.22 -18.16
C ILE A 128 2.54 -0.77 -18.49
N GLN A 129 2.18 -0.28 -19.69
CA GLN A 129 2.43 1.09 -20.08
C GLN A 129 1.53 2.07 -19.32
N LEU A 130 0.26 1.74 -19.15
CA LEU A 130 -0.68 2.52 -18.35
C LEU A 130 -0.25 2.61 -16.89
N LEU A 131 0.24 1.51 -16.32
CA LEU A 131 0.76 1.49 -14.96
C LEU A 131 1.99 2.38 -14.83
N ARG A 132 2.97 2.26 -15.74
CA ARG A 132 4.15 3.13 -15.75
C ARG A 132 3.74 4.60 -15.79
N ASP A 133 2.86 4.96 -16.72
CA ASP A 133 2.42 6.34 -16.89
C ASP A 133 1.70 6.88 -15.64
N ALA A 134 0.89 6.04 -14.99
CA ALA A 134 0.22 6.39 -13.73
C ALA A 134 1.22 6.62 -12.59
N LEU A 135 2.24 5.76 -12.46
CA LEU A 135 3.29 5.93 -11.45
C LEU A 135 4.15 7.17 -11.70
N GLU A 136 4.45 7.49 -12.94
CA GLU A 136 5.16 8.73 -13.31
C GLU A 136 4.32 9.97 -13.00
N ARG A 137 3.03 9.95 -13.34
CA ARG A 137 2.10 11.05 -13.02
C ARG A 137 2.03 11.31 -11.52
N ASP A 138 1.99 10.26 -10.71
CA ASP A 138 1.90 10.33 -9.25
C ASP A 138 3.29 10.41 -8.57
N GLY A 139 4.35 10.61 -9.35
CA GLY A 139 5.73 10.53 -8.88
C GLY A 139 6.10 11.48 -7.74
N GLU A 140 5.55 12.70 -7.72
CA GLU A 140 5.80 13.65 -6.63
C GLU A 140 5.13 13.19 -5.32
N ILE A 141 3.88 12.75 -5.39
CA ILE A 141 3.12 12.25 -4.21
C ILE A 141 3.80 11.01 -3.64
N LEU A 142 4.15 10.06 -4.50
CA LEU A 142 4.83 8.83 -4.09
C LEU A 142 6.23 9.11 -3.53
N GLY A 143 7.00 9.96 -4.21
CA GLY A 143 8.35 10.33 -3.80
C GLY A 143 8.38 11.02 -2.44
N GLU A 144 7.42 11.89 -2.15
CA GLU A 144 7.30 12.53 -0.85
C GLU A 144 7.06 11.49 0.26
N ARG A 145 6.10 10.57 0.08
CA ARG A 145 5.81 9.52 1.05
C ARG A 145 6.99 8.57 1.25
N LEU A 146 7.67 8.20 0.19
CA LEU A 146 8.86 7.35 0.27
C LEU A 146 9.99 8.03 1.05
N ARG A 147 10.21 9.33 0.85
CA ARG A 147 11.19 10.08 1.65
C ARG A 147 10.81 10.14 3.13
N ARG A 148 9.53 10.38 3.44
CA ARG A 148 9.05 10.36 4.83
C ARG A 148 9.17 8.98 5.48
N LEU A 149 8.86 7.92 4.72
CA LEU A 149 9.08 6.55 5.18
C LEU A 149 10.56 6.28 5.44
N ALA A 150 11.45 6.69 4.54
CA ALA A 150 12.89 6.53 4.72
C ALA A 150 13.40 7.26 5.97
N ASP A 151 12.91 8.49 6.22
CA ASP A 151 13.25 9.23 7.43
C ASP A 151 12.79 8.49 8.70
N ALA A 152 11.56 7.99 8.71
CA ALA A 152 11.01 7.23 9.84
C ALA A 152 11.81 5.95 10.11
N LEU A 153 12.18 5.21 9.08
CA LEU A 153 13.00 4.01 9.20
C LEU A 153 14.38 4.32 9.77
N LYS A 154 15.02 5.40 9.32
CA LYS A 154 16.30 5.88 9.87
C LYS A 154 16.20 6.23 11.36
N GLU A 155 15.15 6.96 11.75
CA GLU A 155 14.93 7.33 13.16
C GLU A 155 14.73 6.11 14.05
N MET A 156 14.16 5.02 13.51
CA MET A 156 14.01 3.74 14.20
C MET A 156 15.29 2.88 14.21
N GLY A 157 16.31 3.25 13.45
CA GLY A 157 17.59 2.54 13.39
C GLY A 157 17.71 1.50 12.27
N TYR A 158 16.91 1.59 11.22
CA TYR A 158 17.00 0.70 10.05
C TYR A 158 17.77 1.32 8.89
#